data_03f3702a0b1ed047c4053846bf005057
#
_entry.id   03f3702a0b1ed047c4053846bf005057
#
_cell.length_a   1.000
_cell.length_b   1.000
_cell.length_c   1.000
_cell.angle_alpha   90.00
_cell.angle_beta   90.00
_cell.angle_gamma   90.00
#
_symmetry.space_group_name_H-M   'P 1'
#
loop_
_entity.id
_entity.type
_entity.pdbx_description
1 polymer ?
#
loop_
_entity_poly.entity_id
_entity_poly.type
_entity_poly.pdbx_seq_one_letter_code
_entity_poly.pdbx_strand_id
1 'polypeptide(L)'
;MRYAIISVSAEGARLGLRLKATLKGDITLYEHQECASGAEANYFKKTAALTSEIFGRYDGLIYIMAAGIVVRSIAAHVVSKASDPAVLCMDECGKHCISLLSGHLGGANKLTREVAAAIGAAPVITTATDVHEKRAPDDIARELMMRVEPLDTLKPVNSVIAAGKRFSWFLDYQVEGAKSIRKRFLDIGCLLYTSDAADE
;
A
#
# COMPACT_ATOMS: atom_id res chain seq x y z
N MET A 1 -6.30 0.09 10.92
CA MET A 1 -6.50 -0.17 9.48
C MET A 1 -7.39 -1.37 9.31
N ARG A 2 -8.29 -1.32 8.34
CA ARG A 2 -9.25 -2.39 8.00
C ARG A 2 -8.79 -3.07 6.71
N TYR A 3 -8.65 -4.37 6.74
CA TYR A 3 -8.23 -5.15 5.59
C TYR A 3 -9.26 -6.22 5.24
N ALA A 4 -9.49 -6.44 3.94
CA ALA A 4 -10.23 -7.59 3.44
C ALA A 4 -9.26 -8.57 2.78
N ILE A 5 -9.36 -9.85 3.13
CA ILE A 5 -8.66 -10.94 2.46
C ILE A 5 -9.69 -11.75 1.67
N ILE A 6 -9.46 -11.89 0.37
CA ILE A 6 -10.41 -12.46 -0.58
C ILE A 6 -9.77 -13.69 -1.26
N SER A 7 -10.37 -14.86 -1.14
CA SER A 7 -9.87 -16.10 -1.72
C SER A 7 -10.92 -16.83 -2.56
N VAL A 8 -10.47 -17.55 -3.59
CA VAL A 8 -11.33 -18.31 -4.53
C VAL A 8 -10.98 -19.81 -4.60
N SER A 9 -10.09 -20.27 -3.73
CA SER A 9 -9.71 -21.68 -3.63
C SER A 9 -9.55 -22.10 -2.18
N ALA A 10 -9.60 -23.41 -1.90
CA ALA A 10 -9.41 -23.95 -0.57
C ALA A 10 -8.00 -23.66 0.00
N GLU A 11 -6.96 -23.71 -0.88
CA GLU A 11 -5.59 -23.32 -0.50
C GLU A 11 -5.51 -21.83 -0.14
N GLY A 12 -6.12 -20.99 -0.98
CA GLY A 12 -6.20 -19.55 -0.73
C GLY A 12 -6.96 -19.22 0.56
N ALA A 13 -8.02 -19.96 0.89
CA ALA A 13 -8.75 -19.78 2.15
C ALA A 13 -7.87 -20.13 3.37
N ARG A 14 -7.11 -21.25 3.30
CA ARG A 14 -6.13 -21.63 4.36
C ARG A 14 -5.04 -20.56 4.51
N LEU A 15 -4.54 -20.03 3.41
CA LEU A 15 -3.56 -18.94 3.43
C LEU A 15 -4.15 -17.67 4.05
N GLY A 16 -5.40 -17.33 3.72
CA GLY A 16 -6.14 -16.21 4.30
C GLY A 16 -6.27 -16.31 5.82
N LEU A 17 -6.56 -17.48 6.34
CA LEU A 17 -6.60 -17.74 7.80
C LEU A 17 -5.24 -17.52 8.47
N ARG A 18 -4.15 -18.00 7.84
CA ARG A 18 -2.80 -17.75 8.36
C ARG A 18 -2.46 -16.26 8.40
N LEU A 19 -2.81 -15.53 7.35
CA LEU A 19 -2.63 -14.08 7.30
C LEU A 19 -3.45 -13.35 8.36
N LYS A 20 -4.73 -13.73 8.56
CA LYS A 20 -5.57 -13.16 9.61
C LYS A 20 -4.96 -13.33 11.00
N ALA A 21 -4.31 -14.45 11.26
CA ALA A 21 -3.67 -14.74 12.56
C ALA A 21 -2.36 -13.96 12.78
N THR A 22 -1.71 -13.47 11.72
CA THR A 22 -0.37 -12.87 11.79
C THR A 22 -0.34 -11.37 11.53
N LEU A 23 -1.24 -10.85 10.70
CA LEU A 23 -1.30 -9.43 10.37
C LEU A 23 -1.97 -8.62 11.47
N LYS A 24 -1.49 -7.38 11.65
CA LYS A 24 -2.08 -6.41 12.58
C LYS A 24 -3.20 -5.63 11.89
N GLY A 25 -4.34 -5.50 12.54
CA GLY A 25 -5.48 -4.72 12.05
C GLY A 25 -6.81 -5.43 12.23
N ASP A 26 -7.86 -4.81 11.75
CA ASP A 26 -9.19 -5.39 11.66
C ASP A 26 -9.32 -6.12 10.32
N ILE A 27 -9.35 -7.46 10.36
CA ILE A 27 -9.24 -8.30 9.17
C ILE A 27 -10.52 -9.09 8.95
N THR A 28 -11.16 -8.82 7.82
CA THR A 28 -12.35 -9.54 7.35
C THR A 28 -11.96 -10.56 6.28
N LEU A 29 -12.39 -11.80 6.44
CA LEU A 29 -12.21 -12.86 5.43
C LEU A 29 -13.43 -12.93 4.52
N TYR A 30 -13.16 -13.07 3.22
CA TYR A 30 -14.13 -13.37 2.17
C TYR A 30 -13.69 -14.61 1.40
N GLU A 31 -14.53 -15.63 1.39
CA GLU A 31 -14.26 -16.90 0.72
C GLU A 31 -15.30 -17.20 -0.35
N HIS A 32 -14.85 -17.72 -1.49
CA HIS A 32 -15.81 -18.20 -2.49
C HIS A 32 -16.61 -19.37 -1.93
N GLN A 33 -17.93 -19.36 -2.10
CA GLN A 33 -18.83 -20.32 -1.45
C GLN A 33 -18.51 -21.79 -1.74
N GLU A 34 -17.89 -22.10 -2.90
CA GLU A 34 -17.49 -23.46 -3.27
C GLU A 34 -16.19 -23.93 -2.61
N CYS A 35 -15.49 -23.04 -1.93
CA CYS A 35 -14.16 -23.29 -1.36
C CYS A 35 -14.10 -22.91 0.13
N ALA A 36 -15.25 -22.94 0.81
CA ALA A 36 -15.38 -22.54 2.21
C ALA A 36 -14.45 -23.37 3.12
N SER A 37 -13.66 -22.67 3.95
CA SER A 37 -12.76 -23.28 4.91
C SER A 37 -13.46 -23.80 6.18
N GLY A 38 -14.73 -23.44 6.37
CA GLY A 38 -15.47 -23.66 7.61
C GLY A 38 -15.14 -22.69 8.73
N ALA A 39 -14.28 -21.70 8.48
CA ALA A 39 -13.96 -20.64 9.42
C ALA A 39 -15.04 -19.55 9.44
N GLU A 40 -14.93 -18.61 10.40
CA GLU A 40 -15.75 -17.41 10.43
C GLU A 40 -15.32 -16.47 9.30
N ALA A 41 -15.98 -16.59 8.14
CA ALA A 41 -15.77 -15.82 6.92
C ALA A 41 -17.06 -15.40 6.27
N ASN A 42 -17.03 -14.34 5.46
CA ASN A 42 -18.13 -13.95 4.59
C ASN A 42 -18.02 -14.70 3.27
N TYR A 43 -19.14 -15.22 2.77
CA TYR A 43 -19.14 -16.02 1.55
C TYR A 43 -19.64 -15.20 0.36
N PHE A 44 -19.00 -15.39 -0.80
CA PHE A 44 -19.41 -14.74 -2.03
C PHE A 44 -19.45 -15.70 -3.22
N LYS A 45 -20.16 -15.28 -4.30
CA LYS A 45 -20.33 -16.05 -5.54
C LYS A 45 -19.50 -15.51 -6.71
N LYS A 46 -19.34 -14.19 -6.79
CA LYS A 46 -18.67 -13.51 -7.92
C LYS A 46 -17.71 -12.47 -7.38
N THR A 47 -16.43 -12.59 -7.71
CA THR A 47 -15.37 -11.68 -7.25
C THR A 47 -15.64 -10.22 -7.63
N ALA A 48 -16.09 -9.97 -8.87
CA ALA A 48 -16.40 -8.61 -9.32
C ALA A 48 -17.56 -7.97 -8.53
N ALA A 49 -18.59 -8.74 -8.19
CA ALA A 49 -19.71 -8.22 -7.38
C ALA A 49 -19.26 -7.89 -5.96
N LEU A 50 -18.50 -8.79 -5.32
CA LEU A 50 -17.91 -8.53 -4.02
C LEU A 50 -17.02 -7.29 -4.06
N THR A 51 -16.11 -7.21 -5.06
CA THR A 51 -15.20 -6.07 -5.21
C THR A 51 -15.98 -4.75 -5.31
N SER A 52 -17.05 -4.71 -6.10
CA SER A 52 -17.92 -3.53 -6.22
C SER A 52 -18.51 -3.08 -4.89
N GLU A 53 -18.81 -4.04 -4.02
CA GLU A 53 -19.37 -3.76 -2.70
C GLU A 53 -18.34 -3.24 -1.70
N ILE A 54 -17.10 -3.80 -1.74
CA ILE A 54 -16.12 -3.58 -0.67
C ILE A 54 -14.98 -2.60 -1.03
N PHE A 55 -14.77 -2.23 -2.30
CA PHE A 55 -13.60 -1.49 -2.77
C PHE A 55 -13.31 -0.20 -1.98
N GLY A 56 -14.35 0.57 -1.63
CA GLY A 56 -14.20 1.80 -0.85
C GLY A 56 -14.38 1.63 0.67
N ARG A 57 -14.54 0.40 1.19
CA ARG A 57 -14.84 0.16 2.61
C ARG A 57 -13.61 -0.20 3.44
N TYR A 58 -12.54 -0.63 2.80
CA TYR A 58 -11.31 -1.11 3.42
C TYR A 58 -10.13 -0.22 3.04
N ASP A 59 -9.14 -0.16 3.93
CA ASP A 59 -7.88 0.51 3.68
C ASP A 59 -6.97 -0.32 2.76
N GLY A 60 -7.19 -1.64 2.73
CA GLY A 60 -6.48 -2.56 1.83
C GLY A 60 -7.25 -3.83 1.51
N LEU A 61 -7.07 -4.29 0.28
CA LEU A 61 -7.68 -5.51 -0.27
C LEU A 61 -6.57 -6.48 -0.66
N ILE A 62 -6.57 -7.67 -0.10
CA ILE A 62 -5.59 -8.74 -0.34
C ILE A 62 -6.30 -9.86 -1.09
N TYR A 63 -6.07 -9.96 -2.39
CA TYR A 63 -6.64 -10.98 -3.24
C TYR A 63 -5.70 -12.18 -3.36
N ILE A 64 -6.17 -13.35 -2.98
CA ILE A 64 -5.46 -14.63 -3.12
C ILE A 64 -6.06 -15.37 -4.32
N MET A 65 -5.61 -14.99 -5.52
CA MET A 65 -6.11 -15.50 -6.80
C MET A 65 -5.24 -15.00 -7.96
N ALA A 66 -5.51 -15.49 -9.18
CA ALA A 66 -4.79 -15.05 -10.37
C ALA A 66 -4.93 -13.53 -10.62
N ALA A 67 -3.83 -12.84 -10.91
CA ALA A 67 -3.77 -11.39 -11.10
C ALA A 67 -4.76 -10.87 -12.17
N GLY A 68 -5.01 -11.63 -13.22
CA GLY A 68 -5.97 -11.27 -14.26
C GLY A 68 -7.42 -11.19 -13.74
N ILE A 69 -7.79 -11.99 -12.73
CA ILE A 69 -9.10 -11.91 -12.08
C ILE A 69 -9.18 -10.62 -11.26
N VAL A 70 -8.14 -10.33 -10.49
CA VAL A 70 -8.06 -9.11 -9.67
C VAL A 70 -8.20 -7.86 -10.54
N VAL A 71 -7.38 -7.75 -11.60
CA VAL A 71 -7.39 -6.60 -12.52
C VAL A 71 -8.79 -6.36 -13.10
N ARG A 72 -9.45 -7.42 -13.61
CA ARG A 72 -10.82 -7.30 -14.16
C ARG A 72 -11.83 -6.88 -13.09
N SER A 73 -11.66 -7.34 -11.85
CA SER A 73 -12.60 -7.04 -10.76
C SER A 73 -12.48 -5.61 -10.26
N ILE A 74 -11.25 -5.03 -10.24
CA ILE A 74 -11.02 -3.67 -9.75
C ILE A 74 -11.15 -2.59 -10.82
N ALA A 75 -11.01 -2.93 -12.11
CA ALA A 75 -10.87 -1.97 -13.21
C ALA A 75 -11.94 -0.86 -13.24
N ALA A 76 -13.19 -1.21 -12.94
CA ALA A 76 -14.31 -0.26 -12.94
C ALA A 76 -14.32 0.67 -11.70
N HIS A 77 -13.49 0.41 -10.71
CA HIS A 77 -13.48 1.12 -9.41
C HIS A 77 -12.23 1.97 -9.20
N VAL A 78 -11.22 1.80 -10.05
CA VAL A 78 -9.96 2.55 -9.98
C VAL A 78 -10.20 3.99 -10.42
N VAL A 79 -9.94 4.95 -9.52
CA VAL A 79 -10.18 6.39 -9.74
C VAL A 79 -8.91 7.18 -9.54
N SER A 80 -8.27 7.09 -8.38
CA SER A 80 -7.11 7.91 -8.02
C SER A 80 -6.22 7.21 -6.99
N LYS A 81 -4.90 7.35 -7.19
CA LYS A 81 -3.91 6.90 -6.19
C LYS A 81 -4.07 7.53 -4.80
N ALA A 82 -4.83 8.62 -4.68
CA ALA A 82 -5.08 9.31 -3.43
C ALA A 82 -6.29 8.78 -2.66
N SER A 83 -7.24 8.14 -3.36
CA SER A 83 -8.50 7.65 -2.79
C SER A 83 -8.63 6.13 -2.81
N ASP A 84 -7.98 5.49 -3.78
CA ASP A 84 -8.10 4.05 -3.97
C ASP A 84 -7.37 3.29 -2.86
N PRO A 85 -7.94 2.19 -2.35
CA PRO A 85 -7.31 1.38 -1.32
C PRO A 85 -6.02 0.73 -1.80
N ALA A 86 -5.19 0.28 -0.87
CA ALA A 86 -4.10 -0.64 -1.19
C ALA A 86 -4.67 -1.92 -1.81
N VAL A 87 -4.17 -2.35 -2.96
CA VAL A 87 -4.55 -3.64 -3.55
C VAL A 87 -3.33 -4.52 -3.72
N LEU A 88 -3.39 -5.70 -3.09
CA LEU A 88 -2.39 -6.75 -3.21
C LEU A 88 -2.98 -7.95 -3.96
N CYS A 89 -2.11 -8.62 -4.71
CA CYS A 89 -2.43 -9.88 -5.37
C CYS A 89 -1.40 -10.95 -4.96
N MET A 90 -1.88 -12.13 -4.60
CA MET A 90 -1.05 -13.26 -4.18
C MET A 90 -1.44 -14.53 -4.91
N ASP A 91 -0.49 -15.41 -5.16
CA ASP A 91 -0.78 -16.79 -5.53
C ASP A 91 -1.27 -17.59 -4.30
N GLU A 92 -2.03 -18.63 -4.53
CA GLU A 92 -2.64 -19.45 -3.46
C GLU A 92 -1.65 -20.23 -2.61
N CYS A 93 -0.42 -20.43 -3.11
CA CYS A 93 0.67 -21.05 -2.36
C CYS A 93 1.43 -20.06 -1.49
N GLY A 94 1.16 -18.75 -1.62
CA GLY A 94 1.83 -17.70 -0.87
C GLY A 94 3.30 -17.51 -1.24
N LYS A 95 3.69 -17.82 -2.48
CA LYS A 95 5.08 -17.65 -2.95
C LYS A 95 5.40 -16.20 -3.28
N HIS A 96 4.44 -15.47 -3.84
CA HIS A 96 4.60 -14.08 -4.28
C HIS A 96 3.49 -13.20 -3.74
N CYS A 97 3.85 -12.01 -3.28
CA CYS A 97 2.91 -10.96 -2.90
C CYS A 97 3.19 -9.72 -3.74
N ILE A 98 2.24 -9.34 -4.58
CA ILE A 98 2.37 -8.26 -5.56
C ILE A 98 1.66 -7.01 -5.06
N SER A 99 2.37 -5.89 -4.98
CA SER A 99 1.79 -4.56 -4.82
C SER A 99 1.17 -4.12 -6.13
N LEU A 100 -0.16 -4.26 -6.27
CA LEU A 100 -0.86 -4.08 -7.54
C LEU A 100 -1.37 -2.67 -7.76
N LEU A 101 -1.89 -2.01 -6.72
CA LEU A 101 -2.47 -0.65 -6.80
C LEU A 101 -2.18 0.15 -5.53
N SER A 102 -2.05 1.48 -5.68
CA SER A 102 -1.87 2.45 -4.59
C SER A 102 -0.62 2.20 -3.73
N GLY A 103 0.53 2.02 -4.39
CA GLY A 103 1.82 1.64 -3.79
C GLY A 103 2.23 2.50 -2.59
N HIS A 104 2.36 3.82 -2.77
CA HIS A 104 2.83 4.76 -1.74
C HIS A 104 1.69 5.29 -0.88
N LEU A 105 0.88 6.24 -1.39
CA LEU A 105 -0.19 6.89 -0.62
C LEU A 105 -1.21 5.91 -0.05
N GLY A 106 -1.68 4.96 -0.85
CA GLY A 106 -2.58 3.90 -0.38
C GLY A 106 -1.88 2.87 0.50
N GLY A 107 -0.53 2.76 0.42
CA GLY A 107 0.30 1.91 1.27
C GLY A 107 0.43 0.47 0.83
N ALA A 108 0.12 0.14 -0.42
CA ALA A 108 0.23 -1.23 -0.90
C ALA A 108 1.67 -1.76 -0.81
N ASN A 109 2.71 -0.93 -1.06
CA ASN A 109 4.11 -1.36 -0.95
C ASN A 109 4.47 -1.78 0.48
N LYS A 110 4.06 -0.99 1.48
CA LYS A 110 4.28 -1.31 2.89
C LYS A 110 3.52 -2.58 3.29
N LEU A 111 2.23 -2.66 2.95
CA LEU A 111 1.41 -3.82 3.25
C LEU A 111 1.94 -5.08 2.55
N THR A 112 2.46 -4.98 1.32
CA THR A 112 3.10 -6.09 0.60
C THR A 112 4.30 -6.64 1.36
N ARG A 113 5.17 -5.78 1.91
CA ARG A 113 6.30 -6.21 2.74
C ARG A 113 5.85 -6.88 4.03
N GLU A 114 4.83 -6.32 4.69
CA GLU A 114 4.27 -6.88 5.94
C GLU A 114 3.66 -8.26 5.70
N VAL A 115 2.84 -8.40 4.66
CA VAL A 115 2.23 -9.69 4.26
C VAL A 115 3.30 -10.70 3.87
N ALA A 116 4.26 -10.31 3.04
CA ALA A 116 5.33 -11.18 2.60
C ALA A 116 6.18 -11.69 3.77
N ALA A 117 6.55 -10.81 4.71
CA ALA A 117 7.30 -11.18 5.91
C ALA A 117 6.52 -12.14 6.81
N ALA A 118 5.20 -11.97 6.94
CA ALA A 118 4.35 -12.77 7.79
C ALA A 118 4.26 -14.26 7.37
N ILE A 119 4.41 -14.54 6.07
CA ILE A 119 4.23 -15.90 5.53
C ILE A 119 5.46 -16.44 4.78
N GLY A 120 6.53 -15.66 4.63
CA GLY A 120 7.73 -16.03 3.88
C GLY A 120 7.58 -15.91 2.37
N ALA A 121 6.68 -15.06 1.87
CA ALA A 121 6.51 -14.79 0.46
C ALA A 121 7.60 -13.86 -0.11
N ALA A 122 7.81 -13.89 -1.43
CA ALA A 122 8.60 -12.90 -2.13
C ALA A 122 7.74 -11.64 -2.41
N PRO A 123 8.12 -10.44 -1.89
CA PRO A 123 7.42 -9.22 -2.21
C PRO A 123 7.77 -8.77 -3.63
N VAL A 124 6.76 -8.43 -4.43
CA VAL A 124 6.93 -7.90 -5.79
C VAL A 124 6.44 -6.44 -5.81
N ILE A 125 7.40 -5.52 -5.81
CA ILE A 125 7.16 -4.07 -5.80
C ILE A 125 7.89 -3.47 -6.99
N THR A 126 7.17 -2.71 -7.83
CA THR A 126 7.68 -2.21 -9.12
C THR A 126 7.80 -0.69 -9.19
N THR A 127 7.49 0.03 -8.12
CA THR A 127 7.62 1.49 -8.07
C THR A 127 9.08 1.91 -8.13
N ALA A 128 9.41 2.88 -8.96
CA ALA A 128 10.79 3.27 -9.27
C ALA A 128 11.59 3.67 -8.01
N THR A 129 10.99 4.40 -7.09
CA THR A 129 11.64 4.80 -5.82
C THR A 129 12.01 3.58 -4.97
N ASP A 130 11.11 2.59 -4.85
CA ASP A 130 11.38 1.36 -4.10
C ASP A 130 12.46 0.49 -4.76
N VAL A 131 12.42 0.36 -6.10
CA VAL A 131 13.44 -0.41 -6.86
C VAL A 131 14.84 0.21 -6.70
N HIS A 132 14.93 1.53 -6.58
CA HIS A 132 16.19 2.25 -6.35
C HIS A 132 16.51 2.48 -4.86
N GLU A 133 15.77 1.82 -3.96
CA GLU A 133 15.94 1.97 -2.49
C GLU A 133 15.84 3.43 -2.01
N LYS A 134 15.02 4.23 -2.71
CA LYS A 134 14.77 5.65 -2.39
C LYS A 134 13.42 5.79 -1.70
N ARG A 135 13.40 6.52 -0.61
CA ARG A 135 12.14 6.86 0.06
C ARG A 135 11.41 7.95 -0.72
N ALA A 136 10.12 7.76 -0.94
CA ALA A 136 9.28 8.76 -1.57
C ALA A 136 8.70 9.73 -0.51
N PRO A 137 8.51 11.03 -0.84
CA PRO A 137 7.90 12.00 0.07
C PRO A 137 6.50 11.62 0.53
N ASP A 138 5.73 10.99 -0.33
CA ASP A 138 4.39 10.51 -0.03
C ASP A 138 4.38 9.32 0.95
N ASP A 139 5.43 8.49 0.98
CA ASP A 139 5.62 7.49 2.03
C ASP A 139 5.88 8.16 3.39
N ILE A 140 6.73 9.19 3.41
CA ILE A 140 7.03 9.96 4.62
C ILE A 140 5.77 10.68 5.12
N ALA A 141 5.04 11.33 4.22
CA ALA A 141 3.79 12.00 4.55
C ALA A 141 2.77 11.04 5.17
N ARG A 142 2.62 9.84 4.59
CA ARG A 142 1.73 8.82 5.13
C ARG A 142 2.17 8.31 6.50
N GLU A 143 3.47 8.07 6.72
CA GLU A 143 4.00 7.66 8.02
C GLU A 143 3.76 8.70 9.12
N LEU A 144 3.80 9.98 8.76
CA LEU A 144 3.58 11.10 9.66
C LEU A 144 2.11 11.56 9.71
N MET A 145 1.20 10.84 9.03
CA MET A 145 -0.22 11.21 8.89
C MET A 145 -0.42 12.63 8.32
N MET A 146 0.50 13.05 7.45
CA MET A 146 0.45 14.34 6.77
C MET A 146 -0.29 14.22 5.45
N ARG A 147 -0.88 15.34 5.01
CA ARG A 147 -1.51 15.47 3.70
C ARG A 147 -0.53 16.06 2.69
N VAL A 148 -0.54 15.55 1.47
CA VAL A 148 0.28 16.09 0.38
C VAL A 148 -0.59 16.95 -0.51
N GLU A 149 -0.22 18.21 -0.68
CA GLU A 149 -0.92 19.17 -1.55
C GLU A 149 0.07 20.09 -2.27
N PRO A 150 -0.14 20.37 -3.55
CA PRO A 150 -1.07 19.68 -4.44
C PRO A 150 -0.53 18.31 -4.90
N LEU A 151 -1.43 17.34 -5.16
CA LEU A 151 -1.06 15.95 -5.48
C LEU A 151 -0.31 15.78 -6.80
N ASP A 152 -0.47 16.67 -7.75
CA ASP A 152 0.20 16.66 -9.05
C ASP A 152 1.73 16.89 -8.94
N THR A 153 2.19 17.51 -7.84
CA THR A 153 3.62 17.70 -7.57
C THR A 153 4.35 16.41 -7.22
N LEU A 154 3.66 15.37 -6.77
CA LEU A 154 4.28 14.11 -6.40
C LEU A 154 4.99 13.43 -7.57
N LYS A 155 4.39 13.45 -8.78
CA LYS A 155 4.98 12.78 -9.93
C LYS A 155 6.33 13.38 -10.33
N PRO A 156 6.49 14.70 -10.54
CA PRO A 156 7.80 15.27 -10.85
C PRO A 156 8.81 15.11 -9.73
N VAL A 157 8.40 15.25 -8.45
CA VAL A 157 9.30 15.08 -7.31
C VAL A 157 9.81 13.66 -7.21
N ASN A 158 8.93 12.65 -7.26
CA ASN A 158 9.33 11.24 -7.23
C ASN A 158 10.22 10.86 -8.42
N SER A 159 10.01 11.47 -9.60
CA SER A 159 10.88 11.26 -10.76
C SER A 159 12.29 11.80 -10.54
N VAL A 160 12.44 12.97 -9.91
CA VAL A 160 13.73 13.57 -9.55
C VAL A 160 14.46 12.68 -8.54
N ILE A 161 13.76 12.18 -7.52
CA ILE A 161 14.30 11.28 -6.51
C ILE A 161 14.76 9.96 -7.12
N ALA A 162 13.90 9.31 -7.91
CA ALA A 162 14.23 8.06 -8.58
C ALA A 162 15.47 8.21 -9.50
N ALA A 163 15.61 9.36 -10.18
CA ALA A 163 16.76 9.67 -11.00
C ALA A 163 18.03 10.02 -10.20
N GLY A 164 17.99 10.02 -8.87
CA GLY A 164 19.13 10.38 -8.01
C GLY A 164 19.57 11.84 -8.11
N LYS A 165 18.72 12.72 -8.64
CA LYS A 165 19.03 14.15 -8.76
C LYS A 165 18.90 14.83 -7.41
N ARG A 166 19.70 15.89 -7.21
CA ARG A 166 19.59 16.73 -6.01
C ARG A 166 18.37 17.63 -6.11
N PHE A 167 17.69 17.83 -4.97
CA PHE A 167 16.59 18.79 -4.81
C PHE A 167 16.60 19.31 -3.37
N SER A 168 15.97 20.44 -3.14
CA SER A 168 15.93 21.09 -1.85
C SER A 168 14.52 21.02 -1.26
N TRP A 169 14.44 20.82 0.04
CA TRP A 169 13.24 20.90 0.82
C TRP A 169 13.22 22.21 1.59
N PHE A 170 12.06 22.85 1.60
CA PHE A 170 11.78 23.93 2.54
C PHE A 170 10.92 23.38 3.67
N LEU A 171 11.31 23.61 4.91
CA LEU A 171 10.54 23.24 6.10
C LEU A 171 10.29 24.50 6.95
N ASP A 172 9.03 24.82 7.18
CA ASP A 172 8.65 25.86 8.14
C ASP A 172 8.84 25.32 9.56
N TYR A 173 9.66 26.00 10.36
CA TYR A 173 9.91 25.63 11.77
C TYR A 173 8.70 25.83 12.69
N GLN A 174 7.71 26.58 12.29
CA GLN A 174 6.49 26.77 13.05
C GLN A 174 5.58 25.53 13.05
N VAL A 175 5.92 24.51 12.24
CA VAL A 175 5.18 23.25 12.20
C VAL A 175 5.54 22.40 13.41
N GLU A 176 4.54 21.96 14.16
CA GLU A 176 4.71 21.03 15.27
C GLU A 176 5.41 19.75 14.81
N GLY A 177 6.45 19.32 15.53
CA GLY A 177 7.22 18.14 15.15
C GLY A 177 8.27 18.37 14.06
N ALA A 178 8.57 19.61 13.66
CA ALA A 178 9.52 19.97 12.60
C ALA A 178 10.87 19.24 12.73
N LYS A 179 11.42 19.07 13.93
CA LYS A 179 12.69 18.33 14.16
C LYS A 179 12.61 16.86 13.73
N SER A 180 11.49 16.20 14.01
CA SER A 180 11.27 14.79 13.62
C SER A 180 11.08 14.66 12.11
N ILE A 181 10.34 15.58 11.52
CA ILE A 181 10.12 15.68 10.08
C ILE A 181 11.46 15.89 9.37
N ARG A 182 12.26 16.87 9.82
CA ARG A 182 13.60 17.16 9.30
C ARG A 182 14.48 15.92 9.21
N LYS A 183 14.58 15.15 10.30
CA LYS A 183 15.40 13.93 10.33
C LYS A 183 14.99 12.95 9.23
N ARG A 184 13.69 12.71 9.05
CA ARG A 184 13.20 11.75 8.05
C ARG A 184 13.44 12.21 6.60
N PHE A 185 13.37 13.52 6.33
CA PHE A 185 13.67 14.06 5.01
C PHE A 185 15.18 14.09 4.72
N LEU A 186 16.03 14.28 5.73
CA LEU A 186 17.48 14.17 5.58
C LEU A 186 17.91 12.73 5.19
N ASP A 187 17.21 11.73 5.68
CA ASP A 187 17.49 10.31 5.37
C ASP A 187 17.31 9.98 3.87
N ILE A 188 16.61 10.83 3.10
CA ILE A 188 16.47 10.66 1.64
C ILE A 188 17.51 11.44 0.83
N GLY A 189 18.53 11.98 1.49
CA GLY A 189 19.65 12.65 0.83
C GLY A 189 19.36 14.05 0.29
N CYS A 190 18.38 14.75 0.86
CA CYS A 190 17.94 16.09 0.46
C CYS A 190 18.55 17.18 1.34
N LEU A 191 18.87 18.34 0.74
CA LEU A 191 19.16 19.57 1.47
C LEU A 191 17.83 20.13 2.01
N LEU A 192 17.80 20.40 3.31
CA LEU A 192 16.68 21.03 3.96
C LEU A 192 17.02 22.49 4.23
N TYR A 193 16.28 23.39 3.61
CA TYR A 193 16.30 24.81 3.95
C TYR A 193 15.20 25.10 4.94
N THR A 194 15.51 25.98 5.89
CA THR A 194 14.58 26.39 6.95
C THR A 194 14.44 27.90 6.89
N SER A 195 13.33 28.44 7.35
CA SER A 195 13.06 29.89 7.35
C SER A 195 14.10 30.71 8.11
N ASP A 196 14.81 30.11 9.08
CA ASP A 196 15.84 30.80 9.85
C ASP A 196 17.20 30.93 9.11
N ALA A 197 17.37 30.30 7.95
CA ALA A 197 18.59 30.41 7.16
C ALA A 197 18.59 31.65 6.23
N ALA A 198 17.53 32.45 6.25
CA ALA A 198 17.40 33.68 5.44
C ALA A 198 17.86 34.93 6.19
N ASP A 199 18.18 34.83 7.49
CA ASP A 199 18.56 35.97 8.36
C ASP A 199 20.04 35.93 8.83
N GLU A 200 20.91 35.06 8.23
CA GLU A 200 22.35 35.08 8.43
C GLU A 200 23.13 35.53 7.18
#